data_8149273e01696a659bd266e9a7de1b3e
#
_entry.id   8149273e01696a659bd266e9a7de1b3e
#
_cell.length_a   1.000
_cell.length_b   1.000
_cell.length_c   1.000
_cell.angle_alpha   90.00
_cell.angle_beta   90.00
_cell.angle_gamma   90.00
#
_symmetry.space_group_name_H-M   'P 1'
#
loop_
_entity.id
_entity.type
_entity.pdbx_description
1 polymer ?
#
loop_
_entity_poly.entity_id
_entity_poly.type
_entity_poly.pdbx_seq_one_letter_code
_entity_poly.pdbx_strand_id
1 'polypeptide(L)'
;GGSRSALGICICASLLLIWLSNKNIGKTFFILCIFAISAAVITPILMSDADKMKSKINHQEATGKTSRDGLWDARFVEFVSSPIWGIGFGVTGVGEKAVSGRAETGSGWLTILSQTGLAGFVLAVLLVRRAILPLRMLRNNLHMALYTSLLFYLSLHTLFEAYIFQSGWYLCFVYWLTVSILDDYRKYYKILNIKGQEGMIHK
;
A
#
# COMPACT_ATOMS: atom_id res chain seq x y z
N GLY A 1 14.82 -0.55 12.35
CA GLY A 1 14.88 -1.82 11.69
C GLY A 1 14.25 -1.76 10.32
N GLY A 2 15.08 -1.89 9.27
CA GLY A 2 14.59 -1.91 7.90
C GLY A 2 13.60 -3.07 7.73
N SER A 3 12.40 -2.77 7.29
CA SER A 3 11.38 -3.76 7.03
C SER A 3 11.74 -4.52 5.75
N ARG A 4 11.98 -5.82 5.83
CA ARG A 4 12.21 -6.68 4.66
C ARG A 4 11.02 -6.62 3.70
N SER A 5 9.83 -6.50 4.25
CA SER A 5 8.60 -6.31 3.48
C SER A 5 8.62 -5.03 2.67
N ALA A 6 9.10 -3.92 3.23
CA ALA A 6 9.20 -2.64 2.52
C ALA A 6 10.11 -2.74 1.29
N LEU A 7 11.23 -3.45 1.40
CA LEU A 7 12.16 -3.66 0.27
C LEU A 7 11.51 -4.50 -0.84
N GLY A 8 10.88 -5.63 -0.49
CA GLY A 8 10.16 -6.45 -1.46
C GLY A 8 9.03 -5.69 -2.17
N ILE A 9 8.26 -4.91 -1.41
CA ILE A 9 7.18 -4.09 -1.98
C ILE A 9 7.73 -2.98 -2.88
N CYS A 10 8.87 -2.37 -2.51
CA CYS A 10 9.54 -1.36 -3.34
C CYS A 10 9.97 -1.95 -4.69
N ILE A 11 10.51 -3.18 -4.69
CA ILE A 11 10.84 -3.90 -5.92
C ILE A 11 9.59 -4.12 -6.77
N CYS A 12 8.51 -4.65 -6.20
CA CYS A 12 7.26 -4.88 -6.93
C CYS A 12 6.68 -3.58 -7.51
N ALA A 13 6.70 -2.49 -6.76
CA ALA A 13 6.21 -1.19 -7.23
C ALA A 13 7.09 -0.61 -8.35
N SER A 14 8.41 -0.80 -8.27
CA SER A 14 9.35 -0.41 -9.33
C SER A 14 9.12 -1.20 -10.62
N LEU A 15 8.86 -2.50 -10.52
CA LEU A 15 8.50 -3.35 -11.65
C LEU A 15 7.18 -2.90 -12.30
N LEU A 16 6.19 -2.57 -11.49
CA LEU A 16 4.92 -2.03 -11.96
C LEU A 16 5.12 -0.69 -12.69
N LEU A 17 5.94 0.22 -12.15
CA LEU A 17 6.27 1.49 -12.79
C LEU A 17 6.93 1.28 -14.15
N ILE A 18 7.92 0.40 -14.23
CA ILE A 18 8.61 0.05 -15.47
C ILE A 18 7.63 -0.52 -16.51
N TRP A 19 6.74 -1.42 -16.06
CA TRP A 19 5.74 -2.03 -16.93
C TRP A 19 4.71 -1.02 -17.45
N LEU A 20 4.27 -0.07 -16.61
CA LEU A 20 3.32 0.98 -16.99
C LEU A 20 3.96 2.06 -17.88
N SER A 21 5.22 2.41 -17.65
CA SER A 21 5.91 3.50 -18.37
C SER A 21 6.47 3.08 -19.73
N ASN A 22 6.79 1.79 -19.91
CA ASN A 22 7.42 1.31 -21.12
C ASN A 22 6.46 0.53 -22.02
N LYS A 23 6.31 0.99 -23.27
CA LYS A 23 5.59 0.25 -24.32
C LYS A 23 6.44 -0.87 -24.94
N ASN A 24 7.74 -0.80 -24.77
CA ASN A 24 8.70 -1.70 -25.42
C ASN A 24 9.21 -2.75 -24.43
N ILE A 25 8.79 -4.00 -24.61
CA ILE A 25 9.12 -5.14 -23.74
C ILE A 25 10.63 -5.30 -23.60
N GLY A 26 11.40 -5.07 -24.68
CA GLY A 26 12.87 -5.18 -24.65
C GLY A 26 13.53 -4.16 -23.71
N LYS A 27 13.09 -2.89 -23.73
CA LYS A 27 13.57 -1.86 -22.78
C LYS A 27 13.22 -2.21 -21.34
N THR A 28 12.00 -2.71 -21.11
CA THR A 28 11.57 -3.16 -19.78
C THR A 28 12.46 -4.29 -19.25
N PHE A 29 12.74 -5.28 -20.09
CA PHE A 29 13.63 -6.39 -19.72
C PHE A 29 15.05 -5.92 -19.40
N PHE A 30 15.62 -5.00 -20.22
CA PHE A 30 16.96 -4.44 -19.98
C PHE A 30 17.04 -3.70 -18.64
N ILE A 31 16.04 -2.86 -18.31
CA ILE A 31 15.99 -2.14 -17.02
C ILE A 31 15.88 -3.12 -15.86
N LEU A 32 15.09 -4.19 -16.02
CA LEU A 32 14.97 -5.26 -15.03
C LEU A 32 16.29 -5.97 -14.78
N CYS A 33 17.06 -6.26 -15.82
CA CYS A 33 18.40 -6.86 -15.70
C CYS A 33 19.35 -5.93 -14.94
N ILE A 34 19.37 -4.62 -15.25
CA ILE A 34 20.20 -3.64 -14.51
C ILE A 34 19.79 -3.61 -13.04
N PHE A 35 18.48 -3.62 -12.75
CA PHE A 35 17.99 -3.61 -11.38
C PHE A 35 18.36 -4.88 -10.61
N ALA A 36 18.28 -6.05 -11.26
CA ALA A 36 18.68 -7.32 -10.67
C ALA A 36 20.19 -7.38 -10.37
N ILE A 37 21.01 -6.89 -11.30
CA ILE A 37 22.47 -6.79 -11.11
C ILE A 37 22.79 -5.82 -9.97
N SER A 38 22.15 -4.65 -9.92
CA SER A 38 22.36 -3.68 -8.83
C SER A 38 21.97 -4.27 -7.47
N ALA A 39 20.85 -4.97 -7.40
CA ALA A 39 20.40 -5.65 -6.19
C ALA A 39 21.40 -6.73 -5.75
N ALA A 40 21.94 -7.53 -6.69
CA ALA A 40 22.93 -8.55 -6.41
C ALA A 40 24.24 -7.99 -5.86
N VAL A 41 24.66 -6.81 -6.35
CA VAL A 41 25.88 -6.13 -5.87
C VAL A 41 25.67 -5.46 -4.50
N ILE A 42 24.49 -4.89 -4.26
CA ILE A 42 24.17 -4.16 -3.02
C ILE A 42 23.85 -5.13 -1.87
N THR A 43 23.25 -6.29 -2.19
CA THR A 43 22.84 -7.29 -1.16
C THR A 43 23.99 -7.71 -0.23
N PRO A 44 25.19 -8.06 -0.67
CA PRO A 44 26.27 -8.44 0.25
C PRO A 44 26.75 -7.28 1.12
N ILE A 45 26.67 -6.03 0.63
CA ILE A 45 27.02 -4.84 1.42
C ILE A 45 26.00 -4.61 2.54
N LEU A 46 24.71 -4.81 2.25
CA LEU A 46 23.64 -4.74 3.24
C LEU A 46 23.66 -5.95 4.22
N MET A 47 24.23 -7.07 3.80
CA MET A 47 24.37 -8.27 4.64
C MET A 47 25.51 -8.19 5.67
N SER A 48 26.34 -7.14 5.68
CA SER A 48 27.30 -6.90 6.76
C SER A 48 26.61 -6.61 8.12
N ASP A 49 25.32 -6.20 8.11
CA ASP A 49 24.45 -6.18 9.28
C ASP A 49 23.72 -7.53 9.54
N ALA A 50 24.17 -8.59 8.89
CA ALA A 50 23.52 -9.91 8.90
C ALA A 50 23.47 -10.57 10.28
N ASP A 51 24.38 -10.24 11.19
CA ASP A 51 24.39 -10.84 12.53
C ASP A 51 23.19 -10.40 13.37
N LYS A 52 22.74 -9.15 13.23
CA LYS A 52 21.48 -8.68 13.82
C LYS A 52 20.27 -9.31 13.14
N MET A 53 20.39 -9.66 11.87
CA MET A 53 19.33 -10.29 11.11
C MET A 53 19.22 -11.79 11.41
N LYS A 54 20.35 -12.47 11.57
CA LYS A 54 20.42 -13.89 12.01
C LYS A 54 19.85 -14.07 13.42
N SER A 55 20.16 -13.19 14.37
CA SER A 55 19.59 -13.26 15.71
C SER A 55 18.07 -13.14 15.73
N LYS A 56 17.50 -12.28 14.87
CA LYS A 56 16.04 -12.16 14.71
C LYS A 56 15.41 -13.38 14.04
N ILE A 57 16.08 -13.98 13.04
CA ILE A 57 15.60 -15.20 12.38
C ILE A 57 15.62 -16.35 13.38
N ASN A 58 16.71 -16.56 14.09
CA ASN A 58 16.82 -17.62 15.08
C ASN A 58 15.80 -17.46 16.21
N HIS A 59 15.49 -16.23 16.62
CA HIS A 59 14.44 -15.97 17.60
C HIS A 59 13.03 -16.24 17.04
N GLN A 60 12.77 -15.95 15.77
CA GLN A 60 11.52 -16.31 15.08
C GLN A 60 11.36 -17.81 14.91
N GLU A 61 12.44 -18.51 14.52
CA GLU A 61 12.44 -19.99 14.40
C GLU A 61 12.21 -20.66 15.75
N ALA A 62 12.82 -20.13 16.84
CA ALA A 62 12.67 -20.69 18.19
C ALA A 62 11.27 -20.45 18.79
N THR A 63 10.59 -19.35 18.46
CA THR A 63 9.29 -18.99 19.04
C THR A 63 8.11 -19.31 18.13
N GLY A 64 8.34 -19.54 16.82
CA GLY A 64 7.29 -19.77 15.82
C GLY A 64 6.35 -18.56 15.60
N LYS A 65 6.60 -17.45 16.29
CA LYS A 65 5.75 -16.25 16.24
C LYS A 65 6.56 -15.02 15.84
N THR A 66 5.97 -14.18 15.00
CA THR A 66 6.51 -12.85 14.69
C THR A 66 6.07 -11.85 15.77
N SER A 67 6.83 -10.76 15.91
CA SER A 67 6.42 -9.65 16.81
C SER A 67 5.08 -9.02 16.43
N ARG A 68 4.54 -9.32 15.24
CA ARG A 68 3.28 -8.77 14.69
C ARG A 68 2.09 -9.71 14.88
N ASP A 69 2.33 -11.01 15.10
CA ASP A 69 1.24 -11.99 15.20
C ASP A 69 0.27 -11.64 16.32
N GLY A 70 0.78 -11.25 17.48
CA GLY A 70 -0.06 -10.80 18.58
C GLY A 70 -0.88 -9.52 18.28
N LEU A 71 -0.33 -8.62 17.48
CA LEU A 71 -1.05 -7.41 17.05
C LEU A 71 -2.16 -7.75 16.04
N TRP A 72 -1.90 -8.66 15.14
CA TRP A 72 -2.87 -9.12 14.14
C TRP A 72 -4.00 -9.91 14.80
N ASP A 73 -3.66 -10.82 15.72
CA ASP A 73 -4.65 -11.56 16.51
C ASP A 73 -5.58 -10.61 17.29
N ALA A 74 -5.03 -9.57 17.92
CA ALA A 74 -5.82 -8.56 18.60
C ALA A 74 -6.79 -7.84 17.64
N ARG A 75 -6.37 -7.50 16.41
CA ARG A 75 -7.24 -6.88 15.39
C ARG A 75 -8.38 -7.84 14.96
N PHE A 76 -8.07 -9.14 14.86
CA PHE A 76 -9.09 -10.15 14.56
C PHE A 76 -10.13 -10.27 15.67
N VAL A 77 -9.70 -10.30 16.93
CA VAL A 77 -10.63 -10.34 18.10
C VAL A 77 -11.54 -9.11 18.10
N GLU A 78 -10.98 -7.92 17.84
CA GLU A 78 -11.76 -6.69 17.73
C GLU A 78 -12.79 -6.76 16.58
N PHE A 79 -12.36 -7.22 15.40
CA PHE A 79 -13.27 -7.38 14.26
C PHE A 79 -14.42 -8.34 14.58
N VAL A 80 -14.13 -9.49 15.19
CA VAL A 80 -15.16 -10.48 15.54
C VAL A 80 -16.16 -9.92 16.55
N SER A 81 -15.73 -8.99 17.44
CA SER A 81 -16.64 -8.37 18.42
C SER A 81 -17.66 -7.42 17.79
N SER A 82 -17.32 -6.78 16.65
CA SER A 82 -18.23 -5.88 15.92
C SER A 82 -17.93 -5.92 14.40
N PRO A 83 -18.37 -6.97 13.68
CA PRO A 83 -17.92 -7.21 12.32
C PRO A 83 -18.47 -6.22 11.28
N ILE A 84 -19.64 -5.62 11.51
CA ILE A 84 -20.28 -4.71 10.53
C ILE A 84 -19.79 -3.29 10.70
N TRP A 85 -19.79 -2.77 11.93
CA TRP A 85 -19.51 -1.34 12.21
C TRP A 85 -18.15 -1.10 12.84
N GLY A 86 -17.44 -2.16 13.28
CA GLY A 86 -16.19 -2.07 14.01
C GLY A 86 -16.36 -1.62 15.46
N ILE A 87 -15.22 -1.55 16.18
CA ILE A 87 -15.19 -1.14 17.59
C ILE A 87 -15.14 0.37 17.80
N GLY A 88 -15.04 1.14 16.75
CA GLY A 88 -14.93 2.59 16.77
C GLY A 88 -13.56 3.10 16.31
N PHE A 89 -13.57 4.24 15.62
CA PHE A 89 -12.36 4.82 15.06
C PHE A 89 -11.43 5.33 16.17
N GLY A 90 -10.15 4.96 16.09
CA GLY A 90 -9.14 5.35 17.09
C GLY A 90 -9.21 4.54 18.39
N VAL A 91 -10.08 3.54 18.49
CA VAL A 91 -10.17 2.62 19.63
C VAL A 91 -9.38 1.35 19.35
N THR A 92 -8.75 0.80 20.38
CA THR A 92 -8.07 -0.49 20.36
C THR A 92 -8.43 -1.28 21.61
N GLY A 93 -8.62 -2.59 21.46
CA GLY A 93 -9.09 -3.47 22.54
C GLY A 93 -10.61 -3.54 22.62
N VAL A 94 -11.11 -4.48 23.42
CA VAL A 94 -12.54 -4.78 23.56
C VAL A 94 -12.94 -4.71 25.02
N GLY A 95 -14.13 -4.14 25.32
CA GLY A 95 -14.67 -4.04 26.67
C GLY A 95 -13.80 -3.19 27.60
N GLU A 96 -13.54 -3.68 28.81
CA GLU A 96 -12.72 -2.98 29.83
C GLU A 96 -11.26 -2.74 29.43
N LYS A 97 -10.77 -3.46 28.39
CA LYS A 97 -9.43 -3.29 27.84
C LYS A 97 -9.41 -2.28 26.68
N ALA A 98 -10.53 -1.64 26.35
CA ALA A 98 -10.60 -0.67 25.29
C ALA A 98 -9.81 0.60 25.67
N VAL A 99 -8.87 0.99 24.82
CA VAL A 99 -8.05 2.20 24.99
C VAL A 99 -8.25 3.07 23.76
N SER A 100 -8.51 4.34 23.98
CA SER A 100 -8.53 5.34 22.89
C SER A 100 -7.15 6.02 22.77
N GLY A 101 -6.70 6.19 21.54
CA GLY A 101 -5.45 6.89 21.26
C GLY A 101 -4.51 6.15 20.31
N ARG A 102 -3.22 6.54 20.33
CA ARG A 102 -2.19 5.92 19.50
C ARG A 102 -1.76 4.58 20.09
N ALA A 103 -2.26 3.48 19.52
CA ALA A 103 -1.72 2.16 19.78
C ALA A 103 -1.05 1.63 18.49
N GLU A 104 0.05 0.91 18.63
CA GLU A 104 0.66 0.20 17.52
C GLU A 104 -0.31 -0.91 17.07
N THR A 105 -0.75 -0.84 15.81
CA THR A 105 -1.79 -1.73 15.29
C THR A 105 -1.25 -2.80 14.33
N GLY A 106 0.00 -2.68 13.94
CA GLY A 106 0.73 -3.67 13.14
C GLY A 106 0.33 -3.77 11.66
N SER A 107 -0.88 -3.33 11.28
CA SER A 107 -1.37 -3.33 9.90
C SER A 107 -2.47 -2.30 9.72
N GLY A 108 -2.35 -1.43 8.71
CA GLY A 108 -3.36 -0.42 8.42
C GLY A 108 -4.66 -1.00 7.91
N TRP A 109 -4.63 -2.02 7.06
CA TRP A 109 -5.85 -2.66 6.56
C TRP A 109 -6.63 -3.41 7.64
N LEU A 110 -5.92 -4.13 8.53
CA LEU A 110 -6.57 -4.78 9.68
C LEU A 110 -7.11 -3.76 10.67
N THR A 111 -6.45 -2.62 10.83
CA THR A 111 -6.95 -1.51 11.65
C THR A 111 -8.25 -0.94 11.10
N ILE A 112 -8.34 -0.70 9.79
CA ILE A 112 -9.59 -0.28 9.17
C ILE A 112 -10.68 -1.33 9.42
N LEU A 113 -10.37 -2.59 9.18
CA LEU A 113 -11.33 -3.68 9.35
C LEU A 113 -11.82 -3.80 10.80
N SER A 114 -10.95 -3.70 11.80
CA SER A 114 -11.33 -3.80 13.21
C SER A 114 -12.08 -2.56 13.71
N GLN A 115 -11.64 -1.35 13.31
CA GLN A 115 -12.19 -0.09 13.83
C GLN A 115 -13.47 0.35 13.13
N THR A 116 -13.61 0.09 11.82
CA THR A 116 -14.76 0.54 11.02
C THR A 116 -15.61 -0.61 10.49
N GLY A 117 -15.26 -1.83 10.82
CA GLY A 117 -15.94 -3.03 10.37
C GLY A 117 -15.87 -3.25 8.87
N LEU A 118 -16.68 -4.19 8.39
CA LEU A 118 -16.76 -4.52 6.97
C LEU A 118 -17.27 -3.33 6.13
N ALA A 119 -18.17 -2.52 6.68
CA ALA A 119 -18.72 -1.36 5.99
C ALA A 119 -17.63 -0.34 5.64
N GLY A 120 -16.82 0.08 6.60
CA GLY A 120 -15.72 1.03 6.36
C GLY A 120 -14.59 0.43 5.53
N PHE A 121 -14.28 -0.85 5.74
CA PHE A 121 -13.28 -1.55 4.93
C PHE A 121 -13.67 -1.60 3.45
N VAL A 122 -14.92 -1.95 3.12
CA VAL A 122 -15.42 -1.96 1.73
C VAL A 122 -15.34 -0.56 1.12
N LEU A 123 -15.74 0.48 1.85
CA LEU A 123 -15.64 1.86 1.38
C LEU A 123 -14.18 2.25 1.10
N ALA A 124 -13.24 1.92 1.98
CA ALA A 124 -11.82 2.19 1.79
C ALA A 124 -11.27 1.47 0.54
N VAL A 125 -11.61 0.20 0.35
CA VAL A 125 -11.21 -0.57 -0.83
C VAL A 125 -11.82 0.02 -2.12
N LEU A 126 -13.09 0.44 -2.08
CA LEU A 126 -13.74 1.07 -3.23
C LEU A 126 -13.11 2.41 -3.60
N LEU A 127 -12.70 3.22 -2.62
CA LEU A 127 -11.97 4.48 -2.85
C LEU A 127 -10.63 4.23 -3.56
N VAL A 128 -9.84 3.28 -3.05
CA VAL A 128 -8.55 2.92 -3.67
C VAL A 128 -8.76 2.34 -5.06
N ARG A 129 -9.71 1.42 -5.23
CA ARG A 129 -10.07 0.86 -6.54
C ARG A 129 -10.47 1.96 -7.52
N ARG A 130 -11.28 2.91 -7.05
CA ARG A 130 -11.72 4.04 -7.88
C ARG A 130 -10.54 4.88 -8.37
N ALA A 131 -9.54 5.12 -7.53
CA ALA A 131 -8.34 5.88 -7.90
C ALA A 131 -7.49 5.14 -8.95
N ILE A 132 -7.38 3.81 -8.87
CA ILE A 132 -6.55 3.00 -9.76
C ILE A 132 -7.20 2.78 -11.16
N LEU A 133 -8.52 2.84 -11.27
CA LEU A 133 -9.21 2.64 -12.56
C LEU A 133 -9.24 3.95 -13.37
N PRO A 134 -8.89 3.91 -14.67
CA PRO A 134 -8.61 2.82 -15.56
C PRO A 134 -7.11 2.67 -15.92
N LEU A 135 -6.54 1.51 -15.65
CA LEU A 135 -5.13 1.18 -15.90
C LEU A 135 -4.68 1.41 -17.36
N ARG A 136 -5.57 1.23 -18.34
CA ARG A 136 -5.25 1.42 -19.77
C ARG A 136 -4.84 2.87 -20.12
N MET A 137 -5.36 3.84 -19.38
CA MET A 137 -5.04 5.26 -19.55
C MET A 137 -3.67 5.61 -18.97
N LEU A 138 -3.23 4.87 -17.96
CA LEU A 138 -1.99 5.11 -17.23
C LEU A 138 -0.75 4.83 -18.09
N ARG A 139 -0.86 3.91 -19.07
CA ARG A 139 0.26 3.49 -19.94
C ARG A 139 0.81 4.58 -20.88
N ASN A 140 0.10 5.69 -21.05
CA ASN A 140 0.51 6.77 -21.94
C ASN A 140 1.06 8.00 -21.21
N ASN A 141 1.02 8.01 -19.88
CA ASN A 141 1.43 9.14 -19.08
C ASN A 141 2.34 8.70 -17.93
N LEU A 142 3.63 9.12 -18.01
CA LEU A 142 4.64 8.75 -17.02
C LEU A 142 4.25 9.20 -15.59
N HIS A 143 3.67 10.39 -15.45
CA HIS A 143 3.24 10.90 -14.14
C HIS A 143 2.15 10.00 -13.54
N MET A 144 1.20 9.55 -14.35
CA MET A 144 0.16 8.63 -13.90
C MET A 144 0.72 7.27 -13.53
N ALA A 145 1.66 6.73 -14.31
CA ALA A 145 2.34 5.49 -13.99
C ALA A 145 3.07 5.60 -12.65
N LEU A 146 3.72 6.73 -12.37
CA LEU A 146 4.43 7.00 -11.12
C LEU A 146 3.46 7.05 -9.92
N TYR A 147 2.40 7.85 -10.00
CA TYR A 147 1.42 7.93 -8.90
C TYR A 147 0.70 6.60 -8.65
N THR A 148 0.41 5.84 -9.71
CA THR A 148 -0.20 4.51 -9.56
C THR A 148 0.75 3.53 -8.89
N SER A 149 2.03 3.53 -9.26
CA SER A 149 3.04 2.68 -8.63
C SER A 149 3.30 3.09 -7.19
N LEU A 150 3.26 4.39 -6.88
CA LEU A 150 3.36 4.90 -5.52
C LEU A 150 2.16 4.47 -4.68
N LEU A 151 0.92 4.58 -5.21
CA LEU A 151 -0.26 4.12 -4.51
C LEU A 151 -0.23 2.62 -4.28
N PHE A 152 0.24 1.85 -5.24
CA PHE A 152 0.43 0.41 -5.11
C PHE A 152 1.44 0.08 -4.00
N TYR A 153 2.61 0.76 -4.01
CA TYR A 153 3.60 0.63 -2.94
C TYR A 153 3.00 0.91 -1.57
N LEU A 154 2.37 2.07 -1.41
CA LEU A 154 1.78 2.49 -0.14
C LEU A 154 0.67 1.55 0.33
N SER A 155 -0.19 1.07 -0.59
CA SER A 155 -1.27 0.14 -0.26
C SER A 155 -0.76 -1.23 0.19
N LEU A 156 0.33 -1.74 -0.38
CA LEU A 156 0.97 -2.97 0.07
C LEU A 156 1.77 -2.74 1.36
N HIS A 157 2.49 -1.63 1.47
CA HIS A 157 3.29 -1.31 2.65
C HIS A 157 2.43 -1.18 3.91
N THR A 158 1.21 -0.68 3.77
CA THR A 158 0.25 -0.58 4.88
C THR A 158 -0.30 -1.93 5.37
N LEU A 159 -0.03 -3.05 4.69
CA LEU A 159 -0.25 -4.38 5.26
C LEU A 159 0.64 -4.63 6.49
N PHE A 160 1.81 -3.99 6.53
CA PHE A 160 2.81 -4.18 7.57
C PHE A 160 3.00 -2.96 8.47
N GLU A 161 2.42 -1.81 8.11
CA GLU A 161 2.50 -0.56 8.87
C GLU A 161 1.13 0.13 8.88
N ALA A 162 0.75 0.70 10.00
CA ALA A 162 -0.56 1.31 10.17
C ALA A 162 -0.48 2.83 10.07
N TYR A 163 -0.64 3.39 8.89
CA TYR A 163 -0.62 4.85 8.69
C TYR A 163 -1.79 5.41 7.89
N ILE A 164 -2.67 4.60 7.29
CA ILE A 164 -3.73 5.10 6.39
C ILE A 164 -4.62 6.15 7.05
N PHE A 165 -4.93 5.98 8.33
CA PHE A 165 -5.77 6.90 9.10
C PHE A 165 -5.09 7.47 10.34
N GLN A 166 -3.78 7.24 10.50
CA GLN A 166 -3.05 7.83 11.62
C GLN A 166 -2.65 9.27 11.31
N SER A 167 -3.36 10.22 11.90
CA SER A 167 -3.00 11.63 11.84
C SER A 167 -1.59 11.86 12.42
N GLY A 168 -0.80 12.67 11.73
CA GLY A 168 0.57 13.01 12.14
C GLY A 168 1.67 12.16 11.52
N TRP A 169 1.33 11.15 10.72
CA TRP A 169 2.30 10.46 9.88
C TRP A 169 2.28 11.05 8.47
N TYR A 170 3.44 11.50 8.00
CA TYR A 170 3.57 12.05 6.64
C TYR A 170 3.11 11.06 5.54
N LEU A 171 3.27 9.75 5.78
CA LEU A 171 2.81 8.70 4.86
C LEU A 171 1.28 8.67 4.70
N CYS A 172 0.52 9.01 5.75
CA CYS A 172 -0.93 9.17 5.65
C CYS A 172 -1.28 10.28 4.66
N PHE A 173 -0.64 11.42 4.80
CA PHE A 173 -0.84 12.55 3.88
C PHE A 173 -0.47 12.18 2.44
N VAL A 174 0.71 11.58 2.22
CA VAL A 174 1.16 11.14 0.89
C VAL A 174 0.21 10.14 0.28
N TYR A 175 -0.33 9.20 1.08
CA TYR A 175 -1.30 8.21 0.62
C TYR A 175 -2.56 8.88 0.06
N TRP A 176 -3.22 9.72 0.86
CA TRP A 176 -4.46 10.37 0.46
C TRP A 176 -4.27 11.41 -0.63
N LEU A 177 -3.14 12.13 -0.64
CA LEU A 177 -2.77 13.02 -1.73
C LEU A 177 -2.65 12.26 -3.05
N THR A 178 -1.99 11.09 -3.04
CA THR A 178 -1.83 10.24 -4.22
C THR A 178 -3.19 9.74 -4.74
N VAL A 179 -4.08 9.31 -3.84
CA VAL A 179 -5.46 8.92 -4.18
C VAL A 179 -6.21 10.07 -4.84
N SER A 180 -6.11 11.28 -4.27
CA SER A 180 -6.78 12.49 -4.79
C SER A 180 -6.28 12.87 -6.17
N ILE A 181 -4.95 12.89 -6.38
CA ILE A 181 -4.36 13.20 -7.67
C ILE A 181 -4.84 12.23 -8.76
N LEU A 182 -4.86 10.93 -8.47
CA LEU A 182 -5.33 9.92 -9.41
C LEU A 182 -6.84 10.06 -9.73
N ASP A 183 -7.69 10.36 -8.74
CA ASP A 183 -9.12 10.57 -8.97
C ASP A 183 -9.39 11.83 -9.81
N ASP A 184 -8.66 12.92 -9.58
CA ASP A 184 -8.78 14.15 -10.36
C ASP A 184 -8.34 13.97 -11.80
N TYR A 185 -7.24 13.27 -12.04
CA TYR A 185 -6.80 12.93 -13.39
C TYR A 185 -7.83 12.08 -14.14
N ARG A 186 -8.46 11.15 -13.47
CA ARG A 186 -9.54 10.33 -14.03
C ARG A 186 -10.73 11.18 -14.46
N LYS A 187 -11.15 12.15 -13.64
CA LYS A 187 -12.24 13.08 -13.95
C LYS A 187 -11.90 13.94 -15.18
N TYR A 188 -10.69 14.52 -15.17
CA TYR A 188 -10.21 15.34 -16.27
C TYR A 188 -10.18 14.59 -17.61
N TYR A 189 -9.67 13.36 -17.62
CA TYR A 189 -9.62 12.54 -18.82
C TYR A 189 -11.02 12.15 -19.32
N LYS A 190 -11.97 11.89 -18.44
CA LYS A 190 -13.37 11.63 -18.82
C LYS A 190 -13.99 12.84 -19.54
N ILE A 191 -13.73 14.04 -19.05
CA ILE A 191 -14.21 15.28 -19.66
C ILE A 191 -13.60 15.49 -21.06
N LEU A 192 -12.32 15.24 -21.22
CA LEU A 192 -11.65 15.36 -22.53
C LEU A 192 -12.23 14.38 -23.56
N ASN A 193 -12.52 13.14 -23.16
CA ASN A 193 -13.11 12.15 -24.06
C ASN A 193 -14.53 12.53 -24.49
N ILE A 194 -15.34 13.08 -23.59
CA ILE A 194 -16.69 13.55 -23.92
C ILE A 194 -16.62 14.68 -24.95
N LYS A 195 -15.79 15.71 -24.71
CA LYS A 195 -15.60 16.82 -25.65
C LYS A 195 -15.05 16.39 -27.01
N GLY A 196 -14.16 15.39 -27.03
CA GLY A 196 -13.64 14.82 -28.26
C GLY A 196 -14.71 14.10 -29.10
N GLN A 197 -15.66 13.43 -28.46
CA GLN A 197 -16.80 12.78 -29.14
C GLN A 197 -17.81 13.82 -29.67
N GLU A 198 -18.13 14.87 -28.91
CA GLU A 198 -19.02 15.94 -29.36
C GLU A 198 -18.44 16.67 -30.57
N GLY A 199 -17.14 16.93 -30.61
CA GLY A 199 -16.48 17.55 -31.75
C GLY A 199 -16.41 16.71 -33.03
N MET A 200 -16.63 15.39 -32.94
CA MET A 200 -16.74 14.51 -34.11
C MET A 200 -18.18 14.38 -34.66
N ILE A 201 -19.19 14.63 -33.85
CA ILE A 201 -20.60 14.56 -34.26
C ILE A 201 -21.01 15.83 -35.05
N HIS A 202 -20.31 16.93 -34.86
CA HIS A 202 -20.58 18.22 -35.51
C HIS A 202 -19.71 18.48 -36.78
N LYS A 203 -18.98 17.49 -37.25
CA LYS A 203 -18.29 17.48 -38.56
C LYS A 203 -18.96 16.50 -39.51
#